data_999ef6e718768dda6af2b24de9f1b8a9
#
_entry.id   999ef6e718768dda6af2b24de9f1b8a9
#
_cell.length_a   1.000
_cell.length_b   1.000
_cell.length_c   1.000
_cell.angle_alpha   90.00
_cell.angle_beta   90.00
_cell.angle_gamma   90.00
#
_symmetry.space_group_name_H-M   'P 1'
#
loop_
_entity.id
_entity.type
_entity.pdbx_description
1 polymer ?
#
loop_
_entity_poly.entity_id
_entity_poly.type
_entity_poly.pdbx_seq_one_letter_code
_entity_poly.pdbx_strand_id
1 'polypeptide(L)'
;MSQTWHVLGAGAIGGWLACELQTVDCAITLLNHRDTEPTRRLTLSKAASAAPNKAPISFTFEQEPVSQESAISALLVCTKAWATEAAVRSVAHRLSKNTHLVLLGNGMGLAQRVLPLIGDAALILGSTTAGCRRNDRNTLHLSSA
;
A
#
# COMPACT_ATOMS: atom_id res chain seq x y z
N MET A 1 -6.12 11.42 -17.54
CA MET A 1 -5.31 11.54 -16.31
C MET A 1 -5.19 10.16 -15.67
N SER A 2 -4.01 9.75 -15.30
CA SER A 2 -3.81 8.50 -14.58
C SER A 2 -4.37 8.65 -13.16
N GLN A 3 -5.07 7.63 -12.70
CA GLN A 3 -5.59 7.57 -11.34
C GLN A 3 -4.43 7.42 -10.35
N THR A 4 -4.41 8.25 -9.31
CA THR A 4 -3.44 8.10 -8.23
C THR A 4 -3.90 7.00 -7.28
N TRP A 5 -3.02 6.04 -7.04
CA TRP A 5 -3.19 5.02 -6.01
C TRP A 5 -2.57 5.48 -4.70
N HIS A 6 -3.36 5.47 -3.65
CA HIS A 6 -2.88 5.70 -2.29
C HIS A 6 -2.57 4.35 -1.64
N VAL A 7 -1.43 4.24 -0.97
CA VAL A 7 -1.01 3.01 -0.28
C VAL A 7 -1.01 3.24 1.22
N LEU A 8 -1.87 2.52 1.91
CA LEU A 8 -1.98 2.50 3.37
C LEU A 8 -1.30 1.23 3.88
N GLY A 9 -0.18 1.41 4.58
CA GLY A 9 0.65 0.29 5.03
C GLY A 9 1.78 -0.04 4.05
N ALA A 10 2.66 0.93 3.78
CA ALA A 10 3.86 0.73 2.97
C ALA A 10 4.96 -0.03 3.74
N GLY A 11 4.63 -1.22 4.22
CA GLY A 11 5.54 -2.20 4.79
C GLY A 11 6.16 -3.07 3.68
N ALA A 12 6.40 -4.36 3.97
CA ALA A 12 7.01 -5.27 3.00
C ALA A 12 6.16 -5.44 1.74
N ILE A 13 4.90 -5.86 1.88
CA ILE A 13 4.01 -6.11 0.75
C ILE A 13 3.57 -4.80 0.09
N GLY A 14 3.09 -3.84 0.87
CA GLY A 14 2.63 -2.55 0.34
C GLY A 14 3.74 -1.75 -0.33
N GLY A 15 4.93 -1.76 0.23
CA GLY A 15 6.11 -1.13 -0.38
C GLY A 15 6.54 -1.81 -1.67
N TRP A 16 6.56 -3.15 -1.70
CA TRP A 16 6.86 -3.89 -2.93
C TRP A 16 5.83 -3.59 -4.03
N LEU A 17 4.54 -3.66 -3.72
CA LEU A 17 3.49 -3.36 -4.70
C LEU A 17 3.56 -1.92 -5.20
N ALA A 18 3.86 -0.96 -4.34
CA ALA A 18 4.07 0.43 -4.75
C ALA A 18 5.20 0.53 -5.78
N CYS A 19 6.32 -0.15 -5.55
CA CYS A 19 7.43 -0.20 -6.49
C CYS A 19 7.01 -0.83 -7.84
N GLU A 20 6.32 -1.96 -7.81
CA GLU A 20 5.88 -2.65 -9.04
C GLU A 20 4.86 -1.79 -9.83
N LEU A 21 3.90 -1.18 -9.14
CA LEU A 21 2.93 -0.30 -9.79
C LEU A 21 3.59 0.93 -10.42
N GLN A 22 4.63 1.49 -9.81
CA GLN A 22 5.35 2.62 -10.40
C GLN A 22 6.11 2.21 -11.66
N THR A 23 6.52 0.96 -11.82
CA THR A 23 7.18 0.50 -13.05
C THR A 23 6.25 0.49 -14.26
N VAL A 24 4.94 0.51 -14.04
CA VAL A 24 3.91 0.56 -15.10
C VAL A 24 3.20 1.92 -15.14
N ASP A 25 3.90 2.96 -14.74
CA ASP A 25 3.48 4.37 -14.79
C ASP A 25 2.23 4.70 -13.96
N CYS A 26 1.93 3.90 -12.93
CA CYS A 26 0.93 4.28 -11.95
C CYS A 26 1.44 5.38 -11.03
N ALA A 27 0.66 6.42 -10.85
CA ALA A 27 0.94 7.44 -9.83
C ALA A 27 0.64 6.85 -8.44
N ILE A 28 1.62 6.91 -7.54
CA ILE A 28 1.53 6.34 -6.19
C ILE A 28 1.81 7.41 -5.14
N THR A 29 0.94 7.47 -4.14
CA THR A 29 1.16 8.28 -2.92
C THR A 29 1.12 7.35 -1.70
N LEU A 30 2.13 7.42 -0.86
CA LEU A 30 2.18 6.64 0.38
C LEU A 30 1.50 7.42 1.50
N LEU A 31 0.60 6.76 2.23
CA LEU A 31 -0.04 7.35 3.40
C LEU A 31 0.74 7.05 4.67
N ASN A 32 0.90 8.04 5.52
CA ASN A 32 1.62 7.89 6.78
C ASN A 32 0.89 8.53 7.95
N HIS A 33 1.18 8.06 9.16
CA HIS A 33 0.62 8.58 10.41
C HIS A 33 1.56 9.54 11.15
N ARG A 34 2.86 9.45 10.93
CA ARG A 34 3.88 10.06 11.79
C ARG A 34 4.97 10.80 11.04
N ASP A 35 5.11 10.53 9.76
CA ASP A 35 6.18 11.09 8.97
C ASP A 35 5.76 12.43 8.39
N THR A 36 6.59 13.43 8.56
CA THR A 36 6.37 14.77 8.00
C THR A 36 7.12 14.99 6.70
N GLU A 37 7.94 14.03 6.29
CA GLU A 37 8.69 14.15 5.05
C GLU A 37 7.75 14.04 3.84
N PRO A 38 7.88 14.94 2.84
CA PRO A 38 6.98 14.95 1.69
C PRO A 38 7.21 13.80 0.72
N THR A 39 8.36 13.13 0.83
CA THR A 39 8.72 11.99 -0.04
C THR A 39 9.35 10.87 0.77
N ARG A 40 9.26 9.67 0.22
CA ARG A 40 9.95 8.50 0.77
C ARG A 40 10.62 7.71 -0.34
N ARG A 41 11.86 7.33 -0.11
CA ARG A 41 12.61 6.46 -1.01
C ARG A 41 12.55 5.01 -0.52
N LEU A 42 12.19 4.10 -1.42
CA LEU A 42 12.24 2.65 -1.19
C LEU A 42 13.22 2.01 -2.16
N THR A 43 14.04 1.10 -1.66
CA THR A 43 14.96 0.30 -2.47
C THR A 43 14.48 -1.14 -2.47
N LEU A 44 14.23 -1.68 -3.65
CA LEU A 44 13.76 -3.04 -3.86
C LEU A 44 14.86 -3.90 -4.45
N SER A 45 15.24 -4.96 -3.74
CA SER A 45 16.05 -6.05 -4.26
C SER A 45 15.20 -7.29 -4.48
N LYS A 46 15.55 -8.10 -5.46
CA LYS A 46 14.86 -9.36 -5.78
C LYS A 46 15.83 -10.52 -5.64
N ALA A 47 15.37 -11.64 -5.10
CA ALA A 47 16.16 -12.85 -5.04
C ALA A 47 16.53 -13.33 -6.45
N ALA A 48 17.62 -14.07 -6.57
CA ALA A 48 18.09 -14.60 -7.86
C ALA A 48 17.03 -15.47 -8.56
N SER A 49 16.19 -16.16 -7.80
CA SER A 49 15.05 -16.92 -8.31
C SER A 49 13.96 -16.04 -8.93
N ALA A 50 13.78 -14.82 -8.43
CA ALA A 50 12.77 -13.89 -8.92
C ALA A 50 13.33 -12.96 -10.03
N ALA A 51 14.61 -12.63 -9.98
CA ALA A 51 15.29 -11.81 -10.99
C ALA A 51 16.81 -12.02 -10.93
N PRO A 52 17.33 -13.01 -11.64
CA PRO A 52 18.76 -13.30 -11.61
C PRO A 52 19.59 -12.10 -12.11
N ASN A 53 20.65 -11.78 -11.36
CA ASN A 53 21.64 -10.74 -11.70
C ASN A 53 21.10 -9.31 -11.81
N LYS A 54 19.95 -8.99 -11.22
CA LYS A 54 19.45 -7.61 -11.17
C LYS A 54 19.92 -6.89 -9.91
N ALA A 55 20.52 -5.70 -10.10
CA ALA A 55 20.85 -4.81 -9.01
C ALA A 55 19.57 -4.28 -8.32
N PRO A 56 19.64 -3.89 -7.03
CA PRO A 56 18.56 -3.21 -6.36
C PRO A 56 18.14 -1.93 -7.09
N ILE A 57 16.85 -1.65 -7.12
CA ILE A 57 16.28 -0.46 -7.76
C ILE A 57 15.66 0.42 -6.69
N SER A 58 15.92 1.72 -6.76
CA SER A 58 15.33 2.70 -5.85
C SER A 58 14.20 3.47 -6.53
N PHE A 59 13.14 3.69 -5.76
CA PHE A 59 11.94 4.42 -6.14
C PHE A 59 11.71 5.54 -5.14
N THR A 60 11.25 6.70 -5.62
CA THR A 60 10.84 7.80 -4.76
C THR A 60 9.35 8.03 -4.91
N PHE A 61 8.66 8.09 -3.79
CA PHE A 61 7.20 8.26 -3.71
C PHE A 61 6.84 9.54 -2.99
N GLU A 62 5.79 10.19 -3.45
CA GLU A 62 5.11 11.22 -2.67
C GLU A 62 4.54 10.60 -1.40
N GLN A 63 4.55 11.37 -0.31
CA GLN A 63 3.91 10.99 0.95
C GLN A 63 2.90 12.05 1.37
N GLU A 64 1.83 11.62 2.01
CA GLU A 64 0.89 12.53 2.65
C GLU A 64 0.36 11.94 3.96
N PRO A 65 -0.01 12.80 4.92
CA PRO A 65 -0.58 12.32 6.17
C PRO A 65 -1.99 11.77 5.96
N VAL A 66 -2.36 10.76 6.74
CA VAL A 66 -3.72 10.20 6.72
C VAL A 66 -4.78 11.24 7.05
N SER A 67 -4.42 12.28 7.78
CA SER A 67 -5.30 13.40 8.16
C SER A 67 -5.61 14.38 7.03
N GLN A 68 -5.02 14.21 5.85
CA GLN A 68 -5.37 15.03 4.68
C GLN A 68 -6.87 14.98 4.40
N GLU A 69 -7.42 16.08 3.87
CA GLU A 69 -8.86 16.19 3.60
C GLU A 69 -9.25 15.77 2.17
N SER A 70 -8.29 15.71 1.25
CA SER A 70 -8.56 15.38 -0.15
C SER A 70 -9.10 13.96 -0.30
N ALA A 71 -10.07 13.78 -1.20
CA ALA A 71 -10.69 12.50 -1.48
C ALA A 71 -9.70 11.48 -2.05
N ILE A 72 -9.89 10.22 -1.71
CA ILE A 72 -9.14 9.08 -2.25
C ILE A 72 -10.04 8.33 -3.23
N SER A 73 -9.59 8.15 -4.47
CA SER A 73 -10.32 7.38 -5.48
C SER A 73 -9.87 5.93 -5.57
N ALA A 74 -8.60 5.65 -5.29
CA ALA A 74 -8.05 4.29 -5.26
C ALA A 74 -7.15 4.12 -4.04
N LEU A 75 -7.46 3.15 -3.20
CA LEU A 75 -6.76 2.86 -1.96
C LEU A 75 -6.34 1.39 -1.91
N LEU A 76 -5.04 1.16 -1.76
CA LEU A 76 -4.47 -0.14 -1.50
C LEU A 76 -4.13 -0.25 -0.01
N VAL A 77 -4.75 -1.20 0.68
CA VAL A 77 -4.54 -1.44 2.11
C VAL A 77 -3.71 -2.70 2.30
N CYS A 78 -2.48 -2.54 2.79
CA CYS A 78 -1.50 -3.63 2.99
C CYS A 78 -0.97 -3.66 4.43
N THR A 79 -1.75 -3.23 5.39
CA THR A 79 -1.39 -3.27 6.80
C THR A 79 -1.44 -4.70 7.34
N LYS A 80 -0.77 -4.94 8.46
CA LYS A 80 -0.98 -6.18 9.21
C LYS A 80 -2.43 -6.29 9.68
N ALA A 81 -2.98 -7.50 9.71
CA ALA A 81 -4.39 -7.73 10.01
C ALA A 81 -4.86 -7.05 11.31
N TRP A 82 -4.03 -7.09 12.35
CA TRP A 82 -4.32 -6.46 13.65
C TRP A 82 -4.36 -4.91 13.60
N ALA A 83 -3.73 -4.30 12.59
CA ALA A 83 -3.67 -2.84 12.43
C ALA A 83 -4.66 -2.32 11.37
N THR A 84 -5.27 -3.18 10.57
CA THR A 84 -6.07 -2.79 9.40
C THR A 84 -7.27 -1.94 9.77
N GLU A 85 -8.01 -2.32 10.78
CA GLU A 85 -9.22 -1.59 11.18
C GLU A 85 -8.90 -0.15 11.60
N ALA A 86 -7.91 0.05 12.46
CA ALA A 86 -7.48 1.38 12.87
C ALA A 86 -6.92 2.20 11.70
N ALA A 87 -6.18 1.56 10.80
CA ALA A 87 -5.62 2.22 9.63
C ALA A 87 -6.74 2.71 8.68
N VAL A 88 -7.71 1.86 8.35
CA VAL A 88 -8.85 2.24 7.50
C VAL A 88 -9.68 3.34 8.16
N ARG A 89 -9.91 3.25 9.47
CA ARG A 89 -10.61 4.27 10.23
C ARG A 89 -9.94 5.64 10.11
N SER A 90 -8.62 5.69 10.09
CA SER A 90 -7.86 6.95 9.98
C SER A 90 -8.06 7.69 8.65
N VAL A 91 -8.50 7.02 7.60
CA VAL A 91 -8.75 7.59 6.27
C VAL A 91 -10.21 7.55 5.86
N ALA A 92 -11.10 7.07 6.72
CA ALA A 92 -12.52 6.89 6.40
C ALA A 92 -13.21 8.18 5.92
N HIS A 93 -12.83 9.33 6.47
CA HIS A 93 -13.34 10.65 6.07
C HIS A 93 -12.98 11.03 4.62
N ARG A 94 -12.03 10.36 4.02
CA ARG A 94 -11.55 10.60 2.64
C ARG A 94 -12.19 9.65 1.62
N LEU A 95 -12.98 8.67 2.07
CA LEU A 95 -13.59 7.65 1.24
C LEU A 95 -15.01 8.07 0.82
N SER A 96 -15.43 7.67 -0.37
CA SER A 96 -16.74 7.95 -0.93
C SER A 96 -17.20 6.82 -1.84
N LYS A 97 -18.39 6.94 -2.40
CA LYS A 97 -18.90 6.00 -3.44
C LYS A 97 -17.99 5.88 -4.68
N ASN A 98 -17.11 6.85 -4.87
CA ASN A 98 -16.15 6.83 -5.99
C ASN A 98 -14.81 6.20 -5.60
N THR A 99 -14.66 5.71 -4.37
CA THR A 99 -13.44 5.07 -3.89
C THR A 99 -13.48 3.56 -4.18
N HIS A 100 -12.41 3.05 -4.75
CA HIS A 100 -12.13 1.61 -4.83
C HIS A 100 -11.04 1.27 -3.80
N LEU A 101 -11.40 0.48 -2.81
CA LEU A 101 -10.50 0.03 -1.75
C LEU A 101 -10.13 -1.42 -1.99
N VAL A 102 -8.86 -1.67 -2.29
CA VAL A 102 -8.30 -3.01 -2.41
C VAL A 102 -7.68 -3.40 -1.08
N LEU A 103 -8.22 -4.43 -0.46
CA LEU A 103 -7.74 -4.95 0.83
C LEU A 103 -6.92 -6.21 0.59
N LEU A 104 -5.62 -6.11 0.85
CA LEU A 104 -4.70 -7.23 0.85
C LEU A 104 -4.39 -7.62 2.29
N GLY A 105 -4.91 -8.75 2.74
CA GLY A 105 -4.71 -9.19 4.12
C GLY A 105 -4.99 -10.67 4.27
N ASN A 106 -4.22 -11.30 5.14
CA ASN A 106 -4.35 -12.71 5.50
C ASN A 106 -5.07 -12.83 6.84
N GLY A 107 -6.37 -12.67 6.85
CA GLY A 107 -7.12 -12.79 8.10
C GLY A 107 -8.60 -13.06 7.85
N MET A 108 -9.13 -14.12 8.51
CA MET A 108 -10.56 -14.36 8.47
C MET A 108 -11.32 -13.22 9.16
N GLY A 109 -12.43 -12.81 8.57
CA GLY A 109 -13.27 -11.77 9.12
C GLY A 109 -12.77 -10.34 8.92
N LEU A 110 -11.67 -10.13 8.18
CA LEU A 110 -11.11 -8.81 7.97
C LEU A 110 -12.06 -7.90 7.16
N ALA A 111 -12.68 -8.45 6.12
CA ALA A 111 -13.67 -7.75 5.31
C ALA A 111 -14.86 -7.26 6.15
N GLN A 112 -15.39 -8.11 7.03
CA GLN A 112 -16.52 -7.77 7.90
C GLN A 112 -16.18 -6.64 8.88
N ARG A 113 -14.93 -6.53 9.30
CA ARG A 113 -14.46 -5.45 10.18
C ARG A 113 -14.23 -4.14 9.43
N VAL A 114 -13.89 -4.22 8.15
CA VAL A 114 -13.61 -3.05 7.31
C VAL A 114 -14.88 -2.45 6.71
N LEU A 115 -15.83 -3.28 6.28
CA LEU A 115 -17.07 -2.83 5.62
C LEU A 115 -17.81 -1.71 6.37
N PRO A 116 -18.01 -1.76 7.71
CA PRO A 116 -18.71 -0.68 8.42
C PRO A 116 -17.97 0.66 8.41
N LEU A 117 -16.68 0.68 8.07
CA LEU A 117 -15.83 1.87 8.13
C LEU A 117 -15.77 2.64 6.82
N ILE A 118 -16.12 2.01 5.70
CA ILE A 118 -15.84 2.56 4.36
C ILE A 118 -17.06 3.19 3.68
N GLY A 119 -18.23 3.21 4.35
CA GLY A 119 -19.46 3.79 3.79
C GLY A 119 -19.80 3.13 2.45
N ASP A 120 -20.01 3.94 1.42
CA ASP A 120 -20.40 3.49 0.07
C ASP A 120 -19.20 3.16 -0.84
N ALA A 121 -17.97 3.17 -0.32
CA ALA A 121 -16.81 2.79 -1.11
C ALA A 121 -16.86 1.31 -1.53
N ALA A 122 -16.36 1.01 -2.71
CA ALA A 122 -16.29 -0.36 -3.20
C ALA A 122 -15.13 -1.11 -2.54
N LEU A 123 -15.40 -2.25 -1.92
CA LEU A 123 -14.40 -3.12 -1.32
C LEU A 123 -14.04 -4.25 -2.30
N ILE A 124 -12.75 -4.36 -2.59
CA ILE A 124 -12.17 -5.41 -3.42
C ILE A 124 -11.21 -6.21 -2.53
N LEU A 125 -11.44 -7.50 -2.41
CA LEU A 125 -10.57 -8.38 -1.63
C LEU A 125 -9.50 -8.96 -2.55
N GLY A 126 -8.25 -8.89 -2.10
CA GLY A 126 -7.11 -9.44 -2.81
C GLY A 126 -6.27 -10.33 -1.90
N SER A 127 -5.52 -11.23 -2.50
CA SER A 127 -4.51 -12.04 -1.83
C SER A 127 -3.24 -12.11 -2.66
N THR A 128 -2.13 -12.36 -2.00
CA THR A 128 -0.85 -12.56 -2.68
C THR A 128 -0.10 -13.72 -2.04
N THR A 129 0.62 -14.46 -2.86
CA THR A 129 1.55 -15.50 -2.44
C THR A 129 3.00 -15.01 -2.43
N ALA A 130 3.22 -13.73 -2.77
CA ALA A 130 4.54 -13.14 -2.79
C ALA A 130 5.19 -13.15 -1.41
N GLY A 131 6.45 -13.54 -1.36
CA GLY A 131 7.30 -13.43 -0.18
C GLY A 131 8.17 -12.18 -0.26
N CYS A 132 7.86 -11.19 0.54
CA CYS A 132 8.65 -9.97 0.65
C CYS A 132 8.94 -9.68 2.12
N ARG A 133 10.19 -9.32 2.41
CA ARG A 133 10.60 -8.87 3.75
C ARG A 133 11.13 -7.45 3.69
N ARG A 134 11.02 -6.77 4.80
CA ARG A 134 11.61 -5.45 5.00
C ARG A 134 12.87 -5.62 5.89
N ASN A 135 14.03 -5.25 5.37
CA ASN A 135 15.28 -5.31 6.13
C ASN A 135 15.42 -4.12 7.08
N ASP A 136 15.06 -2.93 6.58
CA ASP A 136 14.91 -1.70 7.37
C ASP A 136 13.70 -0.91 6.84
N ARG A 137 13.51 0.33 7.32
CA ARG A 137 12.36 1.16 6.91
C ARG A 137 12.25 1.35 5.40
N ASN A 138 13.35 1.38 4.69
CA ASN A 138 13.41 1.79 3.28
C ASN A 138 13.94 0.72 2.33
N THR A 139 14.30 -0.46 2.85
CA THR A 139 14.89 -1.53 2.04
C THR A 139 14.02 -2.78 2.07
N LEU A 140 13.57 -3.20 0.89
CA LEU A 140 12.70 -4.34 0.67
C LEU A 140 13.44 -5.45 -0.08
N HIS A 141 13.15 -6.69 0.25
CA HIS A 141 13.68 -7.86 -0.44
C HIS A 141 12.54 -8.80 -0.84
N LEU A 142 12.32 -8.94 -2.14
CA LEU A 142 11.37 -9.88 -2.72
C LEU A 142 12.06 -11.24 -2.90
N SER A 143 11.59 -12.24 -2.16
CA SER A 143 12.13 -13.60 -2.23
C SER A 143 11.36 -14.48 -3.22
N SER A 144 10.07 -14.19 -3.43
CA SER A 144 9.22 -14.92 -4.39
C SER A 144 8.02 -14.06 -4.79
N ALA A 145 7.58 -14.20 -6.01
CA ALA A 145 6.36 -13.56 -6.54
C ALA A 145 5.73 -14.45 -7.61
#